data_cf4ec21a42bbf24d4cedb3b05b79e777
#
_entry.id   cf4ec21a42bbf24d4cedb3b05b79e777
#
_cell.length_a   1.000
_cell.length_b   1.000
_cell.length_c   1.000
_cell.angle_alpha   90.00
_cell.angle_beta   90.00
_cell.angle_gamma   90.00
#
_symmetry.space_group_name_H-M   'P 1'
#
loop_
_entity.id
_entity.type
_entity.pdbx_description
1 polymer ?
#
loop_
_entity_poly.entity_id
_entity_poly.type
_entity_poly.pdbx_seq_one_letter_code
_entity_poly.pdbx_strand_id
1 'polypeptide(L)'
;HDHPHCAILFWGNEHVIELNEIHHVCTETGDVGAIYTGRDYTFRGNVIRHNFIHHTGGVGMGSMGIYMDDCVSGTEIYGNILWKLHRAVFLGGGRDFKVENNIFVDCDPAVELDGRGLSKSPVWHDMVYKTMKKRLEDVNWRQPPYQSRYPRLADLEPFYAKDDGVPPGNVLVAHNICVGSQLLKITWGAAQNMAEARDNLVDADPLFVDPTRGDFRLKPESPAYKLGFKPIPFDKIGRQQSP
;
A
#
# COMPACT_ATOMS: atom_id res chain seq x y z
N HIS A 1 12.73 13.91 5.96
CA HIS A 1 13.89 13.29 5.30
C HIS A 1 15.05 13.05 6.25
N ASP A 2 16.03 12.26 5.78
CA ASP A 2 17.26 11.91 6.50
C ASP A 2 17.00 11.26 7.86
N HIS A 3 16.24 10.17 7.84
CA HIS A 3 15.81 9.46 9.04
C HIS A 3 16.22 7.98 9.00
N PRO A 4 16.75 7.40 10.10
CA PRO A 4 17.26 6.03 10.11
C PRO A 4 16.17 4.95 9.98
N HIS A 5 14.94 5.26 10.37
CA HIS A 5 13.80 4.35 10.37
C HIS A 5 12.64 4.89 9.52
N CYS A 6 11.39 4.43 9.72
CA CYS A 6 10.22 4.93 9.00
C CYS A 6 9.98 6.43 9.25
N ALA A 7 9.42 7.12 8.26
CA ALA A 7 9.00 8.50 8.44
C ALA A 7 7.68 8.61 9.20
N ILE A 8 6.73 7.73 8.85
CA ILE A 8 5.39 7.72 9.46
C ILE A 8 5.05 6.28 9.86
N LEU A 9 4.87 6.09 11.16
CA LEU A 9 4.36 4.87 11.75
C LEU A 9 2.99 5.18 12.38
N PHE A 10 1.96 4.40 12.03
CA PHE A 10 0.61 4.70 12.51
C PHE A 10 -0.18 3.44 12.85
N TRP A 11 -1.18 3.59 13.71
CA TRP A 11 -2.15 2.58 14.10
C TRP A 11 -3.55 3.17 14.19
N GLY A 12 -4.56 2.31 14.01
CA GLY A 12 -5.95 2.72 14.17
C GLY A 12 -6.66 3.00 12.85
N ASN A 13 -7.70 3.82 12.92
CA ASN A 13 -8.70 3.95 11.88
C ASN A 13 -8.78 5.36 11.34
N GLU A 14 -9.10 5.47 10.03
CA GLU A 14 -9.53 6.71 9.37
C GLU A 14 -8.49 7.83 9.37
N HIS A 15 -7.23 7.47 9.44
CA HIS A 15 -6.14 8.40 9.21
C HIS A 15 -6.08 8.82 7.75
N VAL A 16 -5.80 10.09 7.53
CA VAL A 16 -5.46 10.63 6.21
C VAL A 16 -4.01 11.08 6.25
N ILE A 17 -3.16 10.40 5.47
CA ILE A 17 -1.74 10.70 5.32
C ILE A 17 -1.56 11.26 3.91
N GLU A 18 -1.40 12.58 3.81
CA GLU A 18 -1.41 13.23 2.52
C GLU A 18 -0.43 14.39 2.39
N LEU A 19 -0.06 14.70 1.13
CA LEU A 19 0.71 15.88 0.73
C LEU A 19 2.13 15.93 1.33
N ASN A 20 2.68 14.78 1.73
CA ASN A 20 4.04 14.70 2.24
C ASN A 20 5.03 14.42 1.11
N GLU A 21 6.21 15.04 1.19
CA GLU A 21 7.39 14.61 0.47
C GLU A 21 8.28 13.83 1.45
N ILE A 22 8.53 12.55 1.17
CA ILE A 22 9.28 11.64 2.03
C ILE A 22 10.45 11.05 1.24
N HIS A 23 11.67 11.30 1.70
CA HIS A 23 12.88 10.80 1.02
C HIS A 23 14.04 10.59 1.98
N HIS A 24 15.00 9.75 1.57
CA HIS A 24 16.19 9.42 2.37
C HIS A 24 15.83 9.00 3.79
N VAL A 25 14.81 8.14 3.92
CA VAL A 25 14.37 7.53 5.18
C VAL A 25 14.67 6.04 5.16
N CYS A 26 14.53 5.34 6.29
CA CYS A 26 14.88 3.92 6.46
C CYS A 26 16.37 3.65 6.17
N THR A 27 17.26 4.61 6.44
CA THR A 27 18.66 4.52 6.01
C THR A 27 19.48 3.49 6.78
N GLU A 28 19.07 3.10 7.99
CA GLU A 28 19.81 2.20 8.88
C GLU A 28 19.00 0.96 9.28
N THR A 29 17.77 0.81 8.81
CA THR A 29 16.86 -0.29 9.15
C THR A 29 16.34 -1.01 7.93
N GLY A 30 15.93 -2.27 8.09
CA GLY A 30 15.26 -3.06 7.07
C GLY A 30 13.94 -3.61 7.59
N ASP A 31 13.17 -4.27 6.71
CA ASP A 31 11.81 -4.74 7.01
C ASP A 31 10.90 -3.61 7.54
N VAL A 32 10.92 -2.49 6.83
CA VAL A 32 10.28 -1.24 7.24
C VAL A 32 9.77 -0.47 6.02
N GLY A 33 8.68 0.28 6.17
CA GLY A 33 8.19 1.19 5.14
C GLY A 33 8.46 2.66 5.48
N ALA A 34 8.58 3.52 4.48
CA ALA A 34 8.59 4.96 4.72
C ALA A 34 7.29 5.40 5.40
N ILE A 35 6.15 4.84 4.97
CA ILE A 35 4.86 4.86 5.68
C ILE A 35 4.55 3.40 6.05
N TYR A 36 4.32 3.13 7.35
CA TYR A 36 4.26 1.77 7.87
C TYR A 36 3.14 1.58 8.88
N THR A 37 2.42 0.48 8.76
CA THR A 37 1.46 -0.04 9.76
C THR A 37 1.31 -1.55 9.60
N GLY A 38 0.76 -2.23 10.60
CA GLY A 38 0.57 -3.68 10.46
C GLY A 38 -0.13 -4.37 11.61
N ARG A 39 -0.42 -5.64 11.37
CA ARG A 39 -0.82 -6.66 12.34
C ARG A 39 -2.18 -6.42 12.99
N ASP A 40 -3.13 -5.81 12.26
CA ASP A 40 -4.48 -5.65 12.78
C ASP A 40 -5.54 -5.52 11.66
N TYR A 41 -6.54 -6.41 11.63
CA TYR A 41 -7.66 -6.34 10.67
C TYR A 41 -8.61 -5.17 10.95
N THR A 42 -8.57 -4.62 12.16
CA THR A 42 -9.47 -3.53 12.57
C THR A 42 -8.98 -2.15 12.16
N PHE A 43 -7.72 -2.01 11.72
CA PHE A 43 -7.14 -0.76 11.23
C PHE A 43 -7.62 -0.46 9.82
N ARG A 44 -8.82 0.10 9.70
CA ARG A 44 -9.53 0.31 8.44
C ARG A 44 -9.91 1.77 8.20
N GLY A 45 -10.26 2.06 6.94
CA GLY A 45 -10.67 3.41 6.54
C GLY A 45 -9.51 4.38 6.40
N ASN A 46 -8.29 3.89 6.45
CA ASN A 46 -7.10 4.72 6.28
C ASN A 46 -6.91 5.09 4.81
N VAL A 47 -6.48 6.32 4.56
CA VAL A 47 -6.20 6.85 3.23
C VAL A 47 -4.78 7.41 3.19
N ILE A 48 -3.97 6.87 2.28
CA ILE A 48 -2.61 7.34 2.00
C ILE A 48 -2.64 7.94 0.60
N ARG A 49 -2.61 9.26 0.48
CA ARG A 49 -2.81 9.89 -0.81
C ARG A 49 -1.93 11.12 -1.05
N HIS A 50 -1.63 11.35 -2.34
CA HIS A 50 -0.95 12.55 -2.79
C HIS A 50 0.39 12.79 -2.07
N ASN A 51 1.11 11.71 -1.75
CA ASN A 51 2.45 11.80 -1.21
C ASN A 51 3.47 11.56 -2.33
N PHE A 52 4.64 12.18 -2.20
CA PHE A 52 5.80 11.89 -3.04
C PHE A 52 6.84 11.15 -2.19
N ILE A 53 7.07 9.88 -2.49
CA ILE A 53 7.98 9.00 -1.75
C ILE A 53 9.08 8.56 -2.70
N HIS A 54 10.35 8.80 -2.32
CA HIS A 54 11.47 8.44 -3.18
C HIS A 54 12.77 8.21 -2.42
N HIS A 55 13.67 7.45 -3.03
CA HIS A 55 15.04 7.21 -2.53
C HIS A 55 15.05 6.79 -1.05
N THR A 56 14.30 5.76 -0.69
CA THR A 56 14.42 5.14 0.64
C THR A 56 15.70 4.31 0.73
N GLY A 57 16.24 4.17 1.93
CA GLY A 57 17.40 3.33 2.20
C GLY A 57 17.02 1.86 2.35
N GLY A 58 17.50 1.24 3.42
CA GLY A 58 17.18 -0.13 3.81
C GLY A 58 18.42 -1.02 3.88
N VAL A 59 18.47 -1.85 4.92
CA VAL A 59 19.46 -2.89 5.13
C VAL A 59 18.77 -4.25 5.18
N GLY A 60 19.49 -5.36 4.98
CA GLY A 60 18.93 -6.70 5.04
C GLY A 60 17.77 -6.91 4.06
N MET A 61 16.54 -6.99 4.55
CA MET A 61 15.33 -7.19 3.73
C MET A 61 14.92 -5.95 2.92
N GLY A 62 15.64 -4.85 3.07
CA GLY A 62 15.35 -3.60 2.38
C GLY A 62 14.24 -2.78 3.03
N SER A 63 13.85 -1.71 2.36
CA SER A 63 12.74 -0.85 2.77
C SER A 63 11.66 -0.78 1.69
N MET A 64 10.47 -0.43 2.09
CA MET A 64 9.30 -0.23 1.24
C MET A 64 8.88 1.25 1.24
N GLY A 65 8.21 1.69 0.19
CA GLY A 65 7.61 3.03 0.20
C GLY A 65 6.41 3.07 1.16
N ILE A 66 5.38 2.29 0.86
CA ILE A 66 4.18 2.12 1.70
C ILE A 66 4.10 0.64 2.07
N TYR A 67 4.16 0.34 3.36
CA TYR A 67 4.13 -1.03 3.85
C TYR A 67 2.90 -1.28 4.72
N MET A 68 1.96 -2.02 4.15
CA MET A 68 0.78 -2.54 4.83
C MET A 68 1.09 -3.94 5.31
N ASP A 69 1.72 -4.05 6.48
CA ASP A 69 2.32 -5.27 6.99
C ASP A 69 1.32 -6.19 7.69
N ASP A 70 1.70 -7.45 7.85
CA ASP A 70 1.06 -8.46 8.68
C ASP A 70 -0.47 -8.42 8.63
N CYS A 71 -1.01 -8.59 7.44
CA CYS A 71 -2.44 -8.72 7.16
C CYS A 71 -3.30 -7.50 7.55
N VAL A 72 -2.72 -6.33 7.85
CA VAL A 72 -3.52 -5.10 7.97
C VAL A 72 -4.37 -4.93 6.71
N SER A 73 -5.54 -4.33 6.82
CA SER A 73 -6.53 -4.35 5.74
C SER A 73 -7.30 -3.03 5.63
N GLY A 74 -8.00 -2.83 4.49
CA GLY A 74 -8.97 -1.75 4.35
C GLY A 74 -8.36 -0.36 4.22
N THR A 75 -7.23 -0.25 3.51
CA THR A 75 -6.55 1.03 3.22
C THR A 75 -6.67 1.40 1.75
N GLU A 76 -6.92 2.66 1.47
CA GLU A 76 -6.87 3.27 0.15
C GLU A 76 -5.52 3.96 -0.05
N ILE A 77 -4.82 3.60 -1.14
CA ILE A 77 -3.53 4.15 -1.55
C ILE A 77 -3.77 4.84 -2.89
N TYR A 78 -3.92 6.17 -2.88
CA TYR A 78 -4.45 6.92 -4.01
C TYR A 78 -3.59 8.12 -4.40
N GLY A 79 -3.27 8.25 -5.68
CA GLY A 79 -2.65 9.47 -6.19
C GLY A 79 -1.27 9.77 -5.62
N ASN A 80 -0.52 8.77 -5.19
CA ASN A 80 0.85 8.95 -4.71
C ASN A 80 1.83 8.85 -5.88
N ILE A 81 3.00 9.43 -5.69
CA ILE A 81 4.14 9.33 -6.59
C ILE A 81 5.24 8.57 -5.87
N LEU A 82 5.63 7.41 -6.42
CA LEU A 82 6.61 6.50 -5.85
C LEU A 82 7.74 6.31 -6.86
N TRP A 83 8.93 6.75 -6.50
CA TRP A 83 10.06 6.82 -7.42
C TRP A 83 11.33 6.24 -6.82
N LYS A 84 11.98 5.32 -7.56
CA LYS A 84 13.24 4.66 -7.15
C LYS A 84 13.14 4.01 -5.78
N LEU A 85 12.18 3.12 -5.64
CA LEU A 85 11.94 2.35 -4.42
C LEU A 85 12.16 0.86 -4.68
N HIS A 86 12.68 0.14 -3.70
CA HIS A 86 12.82 -1.32 -3.81
C HIS A 86 11.44 -1.99 -3.94
N ARG A 87 10.52 -1.77 -2.99
CA ARG A 87 9.10 -2.15 -3.07
C ARG A 87 8.28 -0.91 -2.85
N ALA A 88 7.57 -0.43 -3.89
CA ALA A 88 6.87 0.83 -3.72
C ALA A 88 5.67 0.69 -2.79
N VAL A 89 4.80 -0.30 -3.03
CA VAL A 89 3.70 -0.67 -2.15
C VAL A 89 3.81 -2.15 -1.83
N PHE A 90 3.88 -2.50 -0.56
CA PHE A 90 3.87 -3.89 -0.11
C PHE A 90 2.64 -4.19 0.73
N LEU A 91 1.81 -5.11 0.25
CA LEU A 91 0.58 -5.58 0.88
C LEU A 91 0.85 -6.97 1.48
N GLY A 92 1.20 -7.01 2.76
CA GLY A 92 1.56 -8.23 3.46
C GLY A 92 0.35 -9.06 3.90
N GLY A 93 -0.31 -9.77 2.98
CA GLY A 93 -1.36 -10.73 3.28
C GLY A 93 -2.73 -10.15 3.63
N GLY A 94 -2.94 -8.85 3.51
CA GLY A 94 -4.18 -8.16 3.88
C GLY A 94 -5.28 -8.25 2.82
N ARG A 95 -6.41 -7.62 3.12
CA ARG A 95 -7.63 -7.60 2.31
C ARG A 95 -8.16 -6.18 2.13
N ASP A 96 -9.03 -6.00 1.14
CA ASP A 96 -9.81 -4.76 0.94
C ASP A 96 -8.93 -3.54 0.68
N PHE A 97 -7.93 -3.69 -0.17
CA PHE A 97 -7.07 -2.59 -0.60
C PHE A 97 -7.52 -2.00 -1.93
N LYS A 98 -7.36 -0.68 -2.06
CA LYS A 98 -7.41 0.01 -3.33
C LYS A 98 -6.09 0.72 -3.56
N VAL A 99 -5.40 0.37 -4.63
CA VAL A 99 -4.17 1.00 -5.08
C VAL A 99 -4.46 1.66 -6.42
N GLU A 100 -4.88 2.92 -6.39
CA GLU A 100 -5.44 3.57 -7.55
C GLU A 100 -4.78 4.93 -7.83
N ASN A 101 -4.69 5.26 -9.11
CA ASN A 101 -4.25 6.58 -9.56
C ASN A 101 -2.81 6.96 -9.13
N ASN A 102 -1.97 6.00 -8.80
CA ASN A 102 -0.59 6.26 -8.40
C ASN A 102 0.36 6.30 -9.61
N ILE A 103 1.50 6.95 -9.45
CA ILE A 103 2.61 6.94 -10.39
C ILE A 103 3.75 6.14 -9.77
N PHE A 104 4.17 5.07 -10.43
CA PHE A 104 5.31 4.24 -10.07
C PHE A 104 6.40 4.39 -11.14
N VAL A 105 7.59 4.81 -10.74
CA VAL A 105 8.74 4.96 -11.66
C VAL A 105 9.98 4.31 -11.04
N ASP A 106 10.61 3.40 -11.79
CA ASP A 106 11.82 2.69 -11.36
C ASP A 106 11.68 2.03 -9.99
N CYS A 107 10.58 1.28 -9.77
CA CYS A 107 10.31 0.54 -8.55
C CYS A 107 10.40 -0.98 -8.79
N ASP A 108 10.81 -1.76 -7.80
CA ASP A 108 10.95 -3.21 -7.95
C ASP A 108 10.38 -3.99 -6.75
N PRO A 109 9.10 -4.42 -6.83
CA PRO A 109 8.05 -4.06 -7.80
C PRO A 109 7.30 -2.76 -7.41
N ALA A 110 6.35 -2.31 -8.28
CA ALA A 110 5.41 -1.24 -7.95
C ALA A 110 4.45 -1.65 -6.82
N VAL A 111 3.80 -2.80 -6.97
CA VAL A 111 2.93 -3.39 -5.95
C VAL A 111 3.33 -4.84 -5.72
N GLU A 112 3.58 -5.24 -4.49
CA GLU A 112 3.73 -6.64 -4.09
C GLU A 112 2.59 -7.05 -3.16
N LEU A 113 1.97 -8.20 -3.44
CA LEU A 113 0.97 -8.85 -2.59
C LEU A 113 1.47 -10.23 -2.21
N ASP A 114 1.55 -10.53 -0.92
CA ASP A 114 1.92 -11.86 -0.46
C ASP A 114 0.77 -12.62 0.22
N GLY A 115 0.93 -13.94 0.35
CA GLY A 115 -0.03 -14.84 0.96
C GLY A 115 0.31 -15.23 2.40
N ARG A 116 1.01 -14.39 3.17
CA ARG A 116 1.44 -14.76 4.54
C ARG A 116 0.32 -15.23 5.45
N GLY A 117 -0.89 -14.69 5.29
CA GLY A 117 -2.07 -15.13 6.04
C GLY A 117 -2.52 -16.57 5.76
N LEU A 118 -2.02 -17.19 4.68
CA LEU A 118 -2.23 -18.60 4.32
C LEU A 118 -1.14 -19.52 4.87
N SER A 119 -0.06 -18.96 5.41
CA SER A 119 1.10 -19.73 5.86
C SER A 119 0.76 -20.58 7.07
N LYS A 120 1.15 -21.87 7.00
CA LYS A 120 1.03 -22.83 8.12
C LYS A 120 2.24 -22.74 9.08
N SER A 121 3.22 -21.90 8.80
CA SER A 121 4.33 -21.64 9.73
C SER A 121 3.77 -21.10 11.06
N PRO A 122 4.25 -21.59 12.21
CA PRO A 122 3.73 -21.18 13.52
C PRO A 122 3.71 -19.66 13.72
N VAL A 123 4.69 -18.94 13.20
CA VAL A 123 4.79 -17.47 13.31
C VAL A 123 3.56 -16.80 12.69
N TRP A 124 3.22 -17.15 11.46
CA TRP A 124 2.12 -16.54 10.71
C TRP A 124 0.77 -17.08 11.15
N HIS A 125 0.68 -18.38 11.41
CA HIS A 125 -0.55 -19.02 11.90
C HIS A 125 -0.97 -18.43 13.25
N ASP A 126 -0.04 -18.33 14.20
CA ASP A 126 -0.33 -17.75 15.52
C ASP A 126 -0.64 -16.25 15.45
N MET A 127 0.00 -15.52 14.54
CA MET A 127 -0.35 -14.14 14.27
C MET A 127 -1.82 -14.00 13.88
N VAL A 128 -2.28 -14.77 12.90
CA VAL A 128 -3.65 -14.69 12.37
C VAL A 128 -4.66 -15.21 13.38
N TYR A 129 -4.45 -16.42 13.93
CA TYR A 129 -5.47 -17.13 14.72
C TYR A 129 -5.44 -16.81 16.22
N LYS A 130 -4.36 -16.24 16.74
CA LYS A 130 -4.27 -15.80 18.14
C LYS A 130 -4.27 -14.27 18.23
N THR A 131 -3.22 -13.62 17.70
CA THR A 131 -3.01 -12.18 17.91
C THR A 131 -4.10 -11.34 17.23
N MET A 132 -4.32 -11.51 15.94
CA MET A 132 -5.26 -10.68 15.18
C MET A 132 -6.71 -11.02 15.51
N LYS A 133 -7.01 -12.32 15.75
CA LYS A 133 -8.33 -12.74 16.23
C LYS A 133 -8.68 -12.09 17.57
N LYS A 134 -7.73 -12.08 18.50
CA LYS A 134 -7.93 -11.41 19.79
C LYS A 134 -8.22 -9.92 19.62
N ARG A 135 -7.49 -9.21 18.76
CA ARG A 135 -7.71 -7.78 18.50
C ARG A 135 -9.09 -7.50 17.91
N LEU A 136 -9.60 -8.36 17.03
CA LEU A 136 -10.98 -8.29 16.55
C LEU A 136 -11.99 -8.40 17.72
N GLU A 137 -11.82 -9.39 18.58
CA GLU A 137 -12.73 -9.59 19.73
C GLU A 137 -12.61 -8.42 20.75
N ASP A 138 -11.43 -7.88 20.97
CA ASP A 138 -11.21 -6.75 21.90
C ASP A 138 -12.01 -5.50 21.50
N VAL A 139 -12.26 -5.27 20.20
CA VAL A 139 -13.08 -4.14 19.73
C VAL A 139 -14.55 -4.52 19.50
N ASN A 140 -14.94 -5.76 19.79
CA ASN A 140 -16.29 -6.27 19.56
C ASN A 140 -16.80 -6.02 18.13
N TRP A 141 -15.98 -6.43 17.15
CA TRP A 141 -16.11 -6.10 15.74
C TRP A 141 -17.46 -6.46 15.10
N ARG A 142 -18.24 -7.40 15.69
CA ARG A 142 -19.58 -7.81 15.25
C ARG A 142 -20.70 -6.86 15.69
N GLN A 143 -20.36 -5.81 16.40
CA GLN A 143 -21.29 -4.79 16.89
C GLN A 143 -20.89 -3.39 16.38
N PRO A 144 -21.82 -2.42 16.36
CA PRO A 144 -21.47 -1.03 16.14
C PRO A 144 -20.42 -0.53 17.16
N PRO A 145 -19.49 0.36 16.78
CA PRO A 145 -19.42 1.01 15.47
C PRO A 145 -18.74 0.19 14.35
N TYR A 146 -17.97 -0.84 14.69
CA TYR A 146 -17.16 -1.58 13.70
C TYR A 146 -18.01 -2.29 12.65
N GLN A 147 -19.04 -3.02 13.07
CA GLN A 147 -19.95 -3.74 12.16
C GLN A 147 -20.57 -2.82 11.10
N SER A 148 -21.06 -1.66 11.52
CA SER A 148 -21.72 -0.71 10.61
C SER A 148 -20.73 0.05 9.74
N ARG A 149 -19.56 0.35 10.27
CA ARG A 149 -18.56 1.17 9.57
C ARG A 149 -17.66 0.38 8.64
N TYR A 150 -17.36 -0.87 9.02
CA TYR A 150 -16.48 -1.78 8.27
C TYR A 150 -17.14 -3.14 8.03
N PRO A 151 -18.24 -3.21 7.28
CA PRO A 151 -19.04 -4.43 7.13
C PRO A 151 -18.27 -5.61 6.54
N ARG A 152 -17.20 -5.35 5.78
CA ARG A 152 -16.31 -6.40 5.24
C ARG A 152 -15.49 -7.15 6.29
N LEU A 153 -15.47 -6.71 7.54
CA LEU A 153 -14.91 -7.52 8.62
C LEU A 153 -15.63 -8.86 8.74
N ALA A 154 -16.94 -8.92 8.44
CA ALA A 154 -17.70 -10.16 8.43
C ALA A 154 -17.17 -11.22 7.44
N ASP A 155 -16.47 -10.81 6.40
CA ASP A 155 -15.85 -11.69 5.42
C ASP A 155 -14.72 -12.56 6.02
N LEU A 156 -14.26 -12.25 7.24
CA LEU A 156 -13.26 -13.03 7.97
C LEU A 156 -13.82 -14.27 8.67
N GLU A 157 -15.12 -14.28 9.00
CA GLU A 157 -15.77 -15.36 9.77
C GLU A 157 -15.53 -16.76 9.19
N PRO A 158 -15.75 -16.99 7.88
CA PRO A 158 -15.56 -18.31 7.29
C PRO A 158 -14.14 -18.84 7.39
N PHE A 159 -13.14 -17.94 7.37
CA PHE A 159 -11.74 -18.33 7.45
C PHE A 159 -11.36 -18.76 8.86
N TYR A 160 -11.85 -18.04 9.86
CA TYR A 160 -11.63 -18.41 11.26
C TYR A 160 -12.34 -19.73 11.65
N ALA A 161 -13.43 -20.08 10.97
CA ALA A 161 -14.14 -21.35 11.21
C ALA A 161 -13.39 -22.56 10.66
N LYS A 162 -12.53 -22.39 9.63
CA LYS A 162 -11.90 -23.50 8.90
C LYS A 162 -10.45 -23.78 9.28
N ASP A 163 -9.77 -22.85 9.91
CA ASP A 163 -8.33 -22.93 10.22
C ASP A 163 -7.43 -23.17 8.98
N ASP A 164 -7.85 -22.69 7.80
CA ASP A 164 -7.14 -22.86 6.54
C ASP A 164 -6.27 -21.65 6.14
N GLY A 165 -6.14 -20.70 7.03
CA GLY A 165 -5.51 -19.40 6.79
C GLY A 165 -6.52 -18.35 6.32
N VAL A 166 -6.11 -17.11 6.32
CA VAL A 166 -6.87 -15.97 5.78
C VAL A 166 -6.18 -15.49 4.51
N PRO A 167 -6.75 -15.77 3.33
CA PRO A 167 -6.15 -15.34 2.07
C PRO A 167 -6.24 -13.83 1.92
N PRO A 168 -5.28 -13.20 1.23
CA PRO A 168 -5.51 -11.86 0.71
C PRO A 168 -6.73 -11.86 -0.22
N GLY A 169 -7.34 -10.72 -0.41
CA GLY A 169 -8.51 -10.66 -1.29
C GLY A 169 -9.14 -9.28 -1.38
N ASN A 170 -9.97 -9.10 -2.40
CA ASN A 170 -10.59 -7.81 -2.68
C ASN A 170 -9.53 -6.69 -2.76
N VAL A 171 -8.49 -6.95 -3.54
CA VAL A 171 -7.41 -6.00 -3.81
C VAL A 171 -7.59 -5.48 -5.22
N LEU A 172 -7.72 -4.17 -5.37
CA LEU A 172 -7.83 -3.49 -6.66
C LEU A 172 -6.56 -2.69 -6.94
N VAL A 173 -5.96 -2.91 -8.11
CA VAL A 173 -4.82 -2.13 -8.63
C VAL A 173 -5.25 -1.52 -9.97
N ALA A 174 -5.68 -0.26 -9.96
CA ALA A 174 -6.31 0.33 -11.14
C ALA A 174 -5.88 1.77 -11.40
N HIS A 175 -5.98 2.19 -12.66
CA HIS A 175 -5.69 3.56 -13.11
C HIS A 175 -4.32 4.08 -12.73
N ASN A 176 -3.34 3.19 -12.50
CA ASN A 176 -1.98 3.59 -12.14
C ASN A 176 -1.13 3.78 -13.41
N ILE A 177 -0.07 4.55 -13.28
CA ILE A 177 1.03 4.66 -14.24
C ILE A 177 2.22 3.89 -13.67
N CYS A 178 2.79 2.97 -14.46
CA CYS A 178 3.91 2.12 -14.05
C CYS A 178 4.96 2.09 -15.15
N VAL A 179 6.12 2.68 -14.89
CA VAL A 179 7.23 2.80 -15.85
C VAL A 179 8.51 2.22 -15.23
N GLY A 180 9.19 1.36 -15.96
CA GLY A 180 10.43 0.73 -15.50
C GLY A 180 10.25 -0.17 -14.26
N SER A 181 9.06 -0.74 -14.07
CA SER A 181 8.69 -1.52 -12.88
C SER A 181 7.74 -2.66 -13.25
N GLN A 182 7.81 -3.79 -12.55
CA GLN A 182 6.73 -4.78 -12.58
C GLN A 182 5.53 -4.22 -11.82
N LEU A 183 4.37 -4.04 -12.50
CA LEU A 183 3.19 -3.44 -11.87
C LEU A 183 2.72 -4.22 -10.63
N LEU A 184 2.53 -5.53 -10.75
CA LEU A 184 2.02 -6.38 -9.69
C LEU A 184 2.82 -7.68 -9.59
N LYS A 185 3.38 -7.94 -8.42
CA LYS A 185 4.07 -9.18 -8.06
C LYS A 185 3.28 -9.89 -6.96
N ILE A 186 2.97 -11.16 -7.18
CA ILE A 186 2.23 -12.00 -6.23
C ILE A 186 3.14 -13.12 -5.73
N THR A 187 3.22 -13.27 -4.41
CA THR A 187 4.21 -14.13 -3.75
C THR A 187 3.59 -14.92 -2.58
N TRP A 188 4.35 -15.83 -2.00
CA TRP A 188 4.03 -16.60 -0.79
C TRP A 188 2.68 -17.31 -0.79
N GLY A 189 2.34 -17.98 -1.90
CA GLY A 189 1.12 -18.77 -2.00
C GLY A 189 -0.17 -17.97 -2.22
N ALA A 190 -0.08 -16.65 -2.37
CA ALA A 190 -1.19 -15.89 -2.93
C ALA A 190 -1.41 -16.28 -4.40
N ALA A 191 -2.64 -16.21 -4.88
CA ALA A 191 -3.01 -16.52 -6.25
C ALA A 191 -3.40 -15.25 -7.03
N GLN A 192 -3.27 -15.29 -8.35
CA GLN A 192 -3.53 -14.14 -9.22
C GLN A 192 -4.96 -13.59 -9.08
N ASN A 193 -5.94 -14.44 -8.81
CA ASN A 193 -7.33 -14.03 -8.62
C ASN A 193 -7.62 -13.35 -7.27
N MET A 194 -6.62 -13.20 -6.41
CA MET A 194 -6.74 -12.49 -5.13
C MET A 194 -6.57 -10.97 -5.30
N ALA A 195 -6.09 -10.54 -6.46
CA ALA A 195 -6.01 -9.12 -6.85
C ALA A 195 -6.55 -8.93 -8.27
N GLU A 196 -7.26 -7.83 -8.48
CA GLU A 196 -7.70 -7.36 -9.78
C GLU A 196 -6.78 -6.22 -10.26
N ALA A 197 -6.17 -6.37 -11.43
CA ALA A 197 -5.38 -5.30 -12.06
C ALA A 197 -6.04 -4.90 -13.38
N ARG A 198 -6.44 -3.64 -13.53
CA ARG A 198 -7.11 -3.13 -14.73
C ARG A 198 -6.83 -1.64 -14.98
N ASP A 199 -6.98 -1.23 -16.22
CA ASP A 199 -6.91 0.18 -16.64
C ASP A 199 -5.62 0.90 -16.19
N ASN A 200 -4.50 0.17 -16.12
CA ASN A 200 -3.20 0.72 -15.77
C ASN A 200 -2.39 1.01 -17.06
N LEU A 201 -1.66 2.11 -17.06
CA LEU A 201 -0.67 2.40 -18.10
C LEU A 201 0.66 1.77 -17.69
N VAL A 202 1.08 0.71 -18.38
CA VAL A 202 2.30 -0.06 -18.06
C VAL A 202 3.26 -0.01 -19.24
N ASP A 203 4.52 0.31 -18.97
CA ASP A 203 5.63 0.33 -19.96
C ASP A 203 5.35 1.13 -21.24
N ALA A 204 4.43 2.08 -21.17
CA ALA A 204 4.15 3.04 -22.22
C ALA A 204 4.53 4.44 -21.77
N ASP A 205 4.92 5.29 -22.72
CA ASP A 205 5.30 6.68 -22.39
C ASP A 205 4.09 7.45 -21.83
N PRO A 206 4.12 7.86 -20.56
CA PRO A 206 3.03 8.62 -19.95
C PRO A 206 3.05 10.09 -20.34
N LEU A 207 4.05 10.55 -21.07
CA LEU A 207 4.30 11.93 -21.41
C LEU A 207 4.49 12.82 -20.19
N PHE A 208 5.42 12.45 -19.32
CA PHE A 208 5.84 13.30 -18.20
C PHE A 208 6.45 14.62 -18.69
N VAL A 209 6.33 15.66 -17.89
CA VAL A 209 6.90 17.01 -18.19
C VAL A 209 8.42 16.96 -18.16
N ASP A 210 9.02 16.52 -17.04
CA ASP A 210 10.48 16.35 -16.91
C ASP A 210 10.82 15.28 -15.87
N PRO A 211 10.75 13.99 -16.22
CA PRO A 211 10.99 12.89 -15.29
C PRO A 211 12.43 12.83 -14.79
N THR A 212 13.39 13.42 -15.53
CA THR A 212 14.79 13.43 -15.13
C THR A 212 15.03 14.30 -13.89
N ARG A 213 14.17 15.26 -13.68
CA ARG A 213 14.17 16.16 -12.52
C ARG A 213 13.10 15.86 -11.49
N GLY A 214 12.42 14.71 -11.64
CA GLY A 214 11.34 14.30 -10.74
C GLY A 214 10.01 15.03 -10.98
N ASP A 215 9.85 15.72 -12.11
CA ASP A 215 8.58 16.34 -12.50
C ASP A 215 7.73 15.34 -13.28
N PHE A 216 6.93 14.57 -12.52
CA PHE A 216 6.03 13.55 -13.05
C PHE A 216 4.63 14.08 -13.39
N ARG A 217 4.45 15.40 -13.50
CA ARG A 217 3.22 15.95 -14.07
C ARG A 217 3.06 15.48 -15.49
N LEU A 218 1.82 15.23 -15.90
CA LEU A 218 1.52 14.75 -17.25
C LEU A 218 1.23 15.89 -18.20
N LYS A 219 1.67 15.76 -19.44
CA LYS A 219 1.23 16.62 -20.54
C LYS A 219 -0.25 16.33 -20.87
N PRO A 220 -1.00 17.30 -21.43
CA PRO A 220 -2.43 17.14 -21.71
C PRO A 220 -2.78 15.93 -22.59
N GLU A 221 -1.86 15.52 -23.47
CA GLU A 221 -2.03 14.42 -24.43
C GLU A 221 -1.75 13.05 -23.83
N SER A 222 -1.41 12.97 -22.53
CA SER A 222 -1.05 11.70 -21.88
C SER A 222 -2.11 10.61 -22.12
N PRO A 223 -1.70 9.41 -22.55
CA PRO A 223 -2.61 8.28 -22.75
C PRO A 223 -3.25 7.81 -21.42
N ALA A 224 -2.63 8.11 -20.28
CA ALA A 224 -3.16 7.73 -18.96
C ALA A 224 -4.57 8.30 -18.68
N TYR A 225 -4.87 9.48 -19.20
CA TYR A 225 -6.19 10.09 -19.03
C TYR A 225 -7.32 9.28 -19.67
N LYS A 226 -7.04 8.59 -20.77
CA LYS A 226 -8.01 7.70 -21.45
C LYS A 226 -8.30 6.44 -20.62
N LEU A 227 -7.37 6.06 -19.75
CA LEU A 227 -7.52 4.94 -18.80
C LEU A 227 -8.14 5.38 -17.46
N GLY A 228 -8.56 6.63 -17.33
CA GLY A 228 -9.23 7.14 -16.14
C GLY A 228 -8.32 7.79 -15.10
N PHE A 229 -7.01 7.89 -15.35
CA PHE A 229 -6.07 8.58 -14.46
C PHE A 229 -6.50 10.03 -14.22
N LYS A 230 -6.39 10.50 -12.98
CA LYS A 230 -6.72 11.88 -12.58
C LYS A 230 -5.44 12.63 -12.19
N PRO A 231 -5.36 13.94 -12.51
CA PRO A 231 -4.21 14.74 -12.11
C PRO A 231 -3.95 14.70 -10.61
N ILE A 232 -2.67 14.54 -10.24
CA ILE A 232 -2.21 14.62 -8.86
C ILE A 232 -1.88 16.08 -8.55
N PRO A 233 -2.25 16.61 -7.36
CA PRO A 233 -1.98 18.01 -7.00
C PRO A 233 -0.50 18.23 -6.60
N PHE A 234 0.40 18.09 -7.58
CA PHE A 234 1.85 18.10 -7.39
C PHE A 234 2.33 19.32 -6.65
N ASP A 235 1.77 20.49 -6.99
CA ASP A 235 2.18 21.78 -6.42
C ASP A 235 1.85 21.92 -4.92
N LYS A 236 1.03 20.99 -4.37
CA LYS A 236 0.66 20.97 -2.94
C LYS A 236 1.49 19.99 -2.12
N ILE A 237 2.31 19.15 -2.76
CA ILE A 237 3.09 18.12 -2.07
C ILE A 237 4.36 18.75 -1.48
N GLY A 238 4.70 18.34 -0.26
CA GLY A 238 5.91 18.79 0.42
C GLY A 238 5.78 20.15 1.08
N ARG A 239 6.93 20.73 1.40
CA ARG A 239 7.00 22.00 2.13
C ARG A 239 6.48 23.15 1.28
N GLN A 240 5.41 23.77 1.73
CA GLN A 240 4.91 25.00 1.14
C GLN A 240 5.77 26.19 1.59
N GLN A 241 6.20 27.02 0.65
CA GLN A 241 6.83 28.30 1.01
C GLN A 241 5.73 29.24 1.51
N SER A 242 5.96 29.85 2.66
CA SER A 242 5.09 30.93 3.12
C SER A 242 5.17 32.09 2.12
N PRO A 243 4.05 32.73 1.80
CA PRO A 243 4.03 33.88 0.91
C PRO A 243 4.85 35.05 1.47
#